data_8878f726a79e1cb2aed0af7fd6df31c9
#
_entry.id   8878f726a79e1cb2aed0af7fd6df31c9
#
_cell.length_a   1.000
_cell.length_b   1.000
_cell.length_c   1.000
_cell.angle_alpha   90.00
_cell.angle_beta   90.00
_cell.angle_gamma   90.00
#
_symmetry.space_group_name_H-M   'P 1'
#
loop_
_entity.id
_entity.type
_entity.pdbx_description
1 polymer ?
#
loop_
_entity_poly.entity_id
_entity_poly.type
_entity_poly.pdbx_seq_one_letter_code
_entity_poly.pdbx_strand_id
1 'polypeptide(L)'
;MEAKEVVQRAYDLFGAGDREGFMNEIVHDDVTWTFSGEEGKHPLVGVHQGKANYMANMAKIPEYWNNFSVKPVSMISEDNKVFVIVNGTAEGMDTLFGHYFEVVDGKVKVMTTFDDTLTSFNAMIK
;
A
#
# COMPACT_ATOMS: atom_id res chain seq x y z
N MET A 1 19.42 2.08 -6.18
CA MET A 1 18.79 1.36 -5.04
C MET A 1 18.25 0.01 -5.49
N GLU A 2 18.51 -1.01 -4.73
CA GLU A 2 17.88 -2.31 -4.96
C GLU A 2 16.38 -2.23 -4.68
N ALA A 3 15.62 -3.16 -5.26
CA ALA A 3 14.17 -3.17 -5.11
C ALA A 3 13.73 -3.17 -3.65
N LYS A 4 14.37 -3.97 -2.81
CA LYS A 4 14.07 -4.04 -1.38
C LYS A 4 14.28 -2.69 -0.68
N GLU A 5 15.32 -1.96 -1.05
CA GLU A 5 15.61 -0.64 -0.48
C GLU A 5 14.55 0.39 -0.89
N VAL A 6 14.09 0.34 -2.14
CA VAL A 6 13.01 1.21 -2.62
C VAL A 6 11.74 0.97 -1.81
N VAL A 7 11.39 -0.29 -1.60
CA VAL A 7 10.19 -0.67 -0.83
C VAL A 7 10.32 -0.26 0.63
N GLN A 8 11.49 -0.45 1.25
CA GLN A 8 11.72 0.00 2.63
C GLN A 8 11.56 1.53 2.73
N ARG A 9 12.12 2.25 1.76
CA ARG A 9 11.98 3.71 1.70
C ARG A 9 10.51 4.12 1.57
N ALA A 10 9.73 3.36 0.82
CA ALA A 10 8.29 3.60 0.67
C ALA A 10 7.58 3.57 2.04
N TYR A 11 7.86 2.56 2.85
CA TYR A 11 7.27 2.48 4.19
C TYR A 11 7.76 3.60 5.10
N ASP A 12 9.02 3.97 5.00
CA ASP A 12 9.59 5.07 5.79
C ASP A 12 8.89 6.40 5.50
N LEU A 13 8.70 6.71 4.22
CA LEU A 13 8.03 7.94 3.80
C LEU A 13 6.53 7.93 4.16
N PHE A 14 5.87 6.81 3.96
CA PHE A 14 4.47 6.65 4.33
C PHE A 14 4.29 6.82 5.84
N GLY A 15 5.13 6.19 6.64
CA GLY A 15 5.09 6.29 8.09
C GLY A 15 5.40 7.69 8.61
N ALA A 16 6.23 8.45 7.90
CA ALA A 16 6.55 9.83 8.24
C ALA A 16 5.47 10.82 7.80
N GLY A 17 4.45 10.36 7.07
CA GLY A 17 3.42 11.24 6.52
C GLY A 17 3.90 12.11 5.37
N ASP A 18 5.04 11.78 4.77
CA ASP A 18 5.59 12.51 3.63
C ASP A 18 4.95 12.03 2.33
N ARG A 19 3.74 12.50 2.07
CA ARG A 19 2.96 12.12 0.90
C ARG A 19 3.61 12.58 -0.40
N GLU A 20 4.13 13.78 -0.42
CA GLU A 20 4.78 14.33 -1.61
C GLU A 20 6.06 13.56 -1.96
N GLY A 21 6.91 13.30 -0.97
CA GLY A 21 8.11 12.48 -1.16
C GLY A 21 7.78 11.08 -1.63
N PHE A 22 6.76 10.46 -1.03
CA PHE A 22 6.29 9.14 -1.44
C PHE A 22 5.87 9.12 -2.91
N MET A 23 5.03 10.05 -3.32
CA MET A 23 4.53 10.10 -4.70
C MET A 23 5.62 10.45 -5.71
N ASN A 24 6.53 11.34 -5.37
CA ASN A 24 7.57 11.77 -6.30
C ASN A 24 8.76 10.81 -6.37
N GLU A 25 9.16 10.22 -5.25
CA GLU A 25 10.35 9.39 -5.17
C GLU A 25 10.05 7.91 -5.44
N ILE A 26 8.92 7.42 -4.97
CA ILE A 26 8.61 5.99 -4.93
C ILE A 26 7.69 5.54 -6.05
N VAL A 27 6.66 6.30 -6.37
CA VAL A 27 5.60 5.84 -7.27
C VAL A 27 5.94 6.13 -8.72
N HIS A 28 5.96 5.06 -9.54
CA HIS A 28 6.16 5.18 -10.99
C HIS A 28 4.94 5.85 -11.63
N ASP A 29 5.16 6.66 -12.68
CA ASP A 29 4.07 7.34 -13.38
C ASP A 29 3.02 6.37 -13.94
N ASP A 30 3.47 5.18 -14.37
CA ASP A 30 2.61 4.13 -14.93
C ASP A 30 2.24 3.05 -13.92
N VAL A 31 2.17 3.41 -12.64
CA VAL A 31 1.88 2.45 -11.57
C VAL A 31 0.51 1.78 -11.77
N THR A 32 0.46 0.48 -11.47
CA THR A 32 -0.80 -0.27 -11.34
C THR A 32 -0.88 -0.78 -9.92
N TRP A 33 -1.92 -0.39 -9.20
CA TRP A 33 -2.20 -0.85 -7.84
C TRP A 33 -3.46 -1.70 -7.87
N THR A 34 -3.31 -2.97 -7.53
CA THR A 34 -4.43 -3.90 -7.40
C THR A 34 -4.69 -4.14 -5.91
N PHE A 35 -5.89 -3.88 -5.49
CA PHE A 35 -6.35 -4.20 -4.13
C PHE A 35 -7.31 -5.37 -4.24
N SER A 36 -6.88 -6.54 -3.76
CA SER A 36 -7.63 -7.79 -3.88
C SER A 36 -8.81 -7.82 -2.91
N GLY A 37 -9.94 -8.30 -3.38
CA GLY A 37 -11.15 -8.45 -2.57
C GLY A 37 -12.41 -8.45 -3.42
N GLU A 38 -13.54 -8.50 -2.75
CA GLU A 38 -14.84 -8.44 -3.42
C GLU A 38 -15.19 -6.99 -3.78
N GLU A 39 -15.41 -6.75 -5.06
CA GLU A 39 -15.77 -5.42 -5.55
C GLU A 39 -17.12 -4.94 -4.99
N GLY A 40 -17.20 -3.63 -4.80
CA GLY A 40 -18.45 -2.97 -4.39
C GLY A 40 -18.66 -2.89 -2.89
N LYS A 41 -17.83 -3.53 -2.09
CA LYS A 41 -17.97 -3.49 -0.62
C LYS A 41 -16.86 -2.71 0.06
N HIS A 42 -15.62 -3.06 -0.23
CA HIS A 42 -14.47 -2.36 0.36
C HIS A 42 -14.08 -1.18 -0.54
N PRO A 43 -13.85 0.01 0.02
CA PRO A 43 -13.63 1.22 -0.79
C PRO A 43 -12.38 1.21 -1.66
N LEU A 44 -11.40 0.38 -1.33
CA LEU A 44 -10.13 0.32 -2.05
C LEU A 44 -10.03 -0.84 -3.05
N VAL A 45 -10.94 -1.81 -2.98
CA VAL A 45 -10.89 -2.99 -3.85
C VAL A 45 -11.02 -2.60 -5.32
N GLY A 46 -10.13 -3.14 -6.16
CA GLY A 46 -10.13 -2.91 -7.58
C GLY A 46 -8.72 -2.74 -8.14
N VAL A 47 -8.65 -2.39 -9.41
CA VAL A 47 -7.40 -2.10 -10.11
C VAL A 47 -7.33 -0.61 -10.38
N HIS A 48 -6.31 0.03 -9.85
CA HIS A 48 -6.11 1.48 -9.95
C HIS A 48 -4.91 1.75 -10.83
N GLN A 49 -5.13 2.31 -12.00
CA GLN A 49 -4.09 2.57 -12.99
C GLN A 49 -3.66 4.03 -12.98
N GLY A 50 -2.35 4.25 -12.99
CA GLY A 50 -1.76 5.55 -13.07
C GLY A 50 -1.61 6.25 -11.73
N LYS A 51 -0.68 7.18 -11.68
CA LYS A 51 -0.30 7.88 -10.46
C LYS A 51 -1.44 8.69 -9.85
N ALA A 52 -2.26 9.32 -10.69
CA ALA A 52 -3.41 10.12 -10.23
C ALA A 52 -4.45 9.24 -9.53
N ASN A 53 -4.78 8.08 -10.11
CA ASN A 53 -5.72 7.13 -9.49
C ASN A 53 -5.14 6.52 -8.22
N TYR A 54 -3.85 6.21 -8.21
CA TYR A 54 -3.17 5.73 -7.02
C TYR A 54 -3.33 6.73 -5.87
N MET A 55 -3.00 7.98 -6.14
CA MET A 55 -3.09 9.06 -5.16
C MET A 55 -4.52 9.27 -4.65
N ALA A 56 -5.49 9.28 -5.55
CA ALA A 56 -6.89 9.49 -5.20
C ALA A 56 -7.42 8.37 -4.28
N ASN A 57 -7.02 7.12 -4.54
CA ASN A 57 -7.46 6.00 -3.72
C ASN A 57 -6.72 5.93 -2.39
N MET A 58 -5.43 6.26 -2.36
CA MET A 58 -4.69 6.36 -1.11
C MET A 58 -5.27 7.43 -0.19
N ALA A 59 -5.78 8.51 -0.76
CA ALA A 59 -6.40 9.60 0.00
C ALA A 59 -7.68 9.18 0.72
N LYS A 60 -8.30 8.06 0.32
CA LYS A 60 -9.49 7.53 1.00
C LYS A 60 -9.15 6.93 2.37
N ILE A 61 -7.93 6.49 2.58
CA ILE A 61 -7.55 5.77 3.80
C ILE A 61 -7.93 6.56 5.06
N PRO A 62 -7.50 7.82 5.23
CA PRO A 62 -7.88 8.57 6.43
C PRO A 62 -9.37 8.91 6.53
N GLU A 63 -10.12 8.80 5.43
CA GLU A 63 -11.57 8.99 5.46
C GLU A 63 -12.31 7.80 6.08
N TYR A 64 -11.76 6.59 5.93
CA TYR A 64 -12.42 5.35 6.36
C TYR A 64 -11.81 4.75 7.63
N TRP A 65 -10.58 5.07 7.96
CA TRP A 65 -9.89 4.52 9.14
C TRP A 65 -9.19 5.61 9.94
N ASN A 66 -9.37 5.59 11.25
CA ASN A 66 -8.67 6.48 12.16
C ASN A 66 -7.32 5.88 12.55
N ASN A 67 -6.27 6.70 12.52
CA ASN A 67 -4.92 6.31 12.94
C ASN A 67 -4.38 5.08 12.20
N PHE A 68 -4.61 5.04 10.89
CA PHE A 68 -4.11 3.94 10.05
C PHE A 68 -2.59 3.95 9.99
N SER A 69 -1.99 2.79 10.17
CA SER A 69 -0.54 2.61 10.08
C SER A 69 -0.21 1.23 9.52
N VAL A 70 0.86 1.16 8.76
CA VAL A 70 1.40 -0.10 8.25
C VAL A 70 2.88 -0.19 8.61
N LYS A 71 3.27 -1.32 9.19
CA LYS A 71 4.66 -1.57 9.58
C LYS A 71 5.14 -2.89 8.98
N PRO A 72 6.26 -2.89 8.24
CA PRO A 72 6.83 -4.14 7.73
C PRO A 72 7.23 -5.06 8.87
N VAL A 73 6.81 -6.32 8.78
CA VAL A 73 7.20 -7.38 9.72
C VAL A 73 8.30 -8.23 9.12
N SER A 74 8.15 -8.59 7.85
CA SER A 74 9.11 -9.42 7.13
C SER A 74 9.10 -9.03 5.66
N MET A 75 10.26 -9.02 5.04
CA MET A 75 10.41 -8.61 3.64
C MET A 75 11.33 -9.57 2.93
N ILE A 76 10.85 -10.14 1.82
CA ILE A 76 11.67 -10.98 0.95
C ILE A 76 11.68 -10.40 -0.45
N SER A 77 12.79 -10.57 -1.15
CA SER A 77 12.93 -10.04 -2.50
C SER A 77 13.67 -11.01 -3.41
N GLU A 78 13.30 -10.99 -4.68
CA GLU A 78 13.98 -11.70 -5.75
C GLU A 78 13.95 -10.79 -6.98
N ASP A 79 15.12 -10.43 -7.48
CA ASP A 79 15.26 -9.48 -8.58
C ASP A 79 14.52 -8.17 -8.30
N ASN A 80 13.57 -7.79 -9.16
CA ASN A 80 12.79 -6.55 -8.99
C ASN A 80 11.49 -6.76 -8.21
N LYS A 81 11.27 -7.95 -7.66
CA LYS A 81 10.05 -8.30 -6.94
C LYS A 81 10.28 -8.33 -5.44
N VAL A 82 9.34 -7.76 -4.70
CA VAL A 82 9.43 -7.69 -3.24
C VAL A 82 8.07 -8.06 -2.65
N PHE A 83 8.07 -8.96 -1.68
CA PHE A 83 6.88 -9.29 -0.91
C PHE A 83 7.09 -8.93 0.55
N VAL A 84 6.11 -8.26 1.14
CA VAL A 84 6.19 -7.78 2.52
C VAL A 84 5.00 -8.30 3.31
N ILE A 85 5.27 -8.91 4.46
CA ILE A 85 4.25 -9.14 5.46
C ILE A 85 4.19 -7.86 6.31
N VAL A 86 3.02 -7.29 6.44
CA VAL A 86 2.81 -5.97 7.04
C VAL A 86 1.84 -6.10 8.21
N ASN A 87 2.16 -5.48 9.32
CA ASN A 87 1.19 -5.29 10.40
C ASN A 87 0.40 -4.01 10.11
N GLY A 88 -0.88 -4.16 9.86
CA GLY A 88 -1.80 -3.05 9.63
C GLY A 88 -2.60 -2.75 10.89
N THR A 89 -2.54 -1.51 11.35
CA THR A 89 -3.26 -1.07 12.55
C THR A 89 -4.08 0.17 12.24
N ALA A 90 -5.18 0.28 12.94
CA ALA A 90 -6.04 1.46 12.97
C ALA A 90 -6.89 1.35 14.23
N GLU A 91 -7.68 2.36 14.50
CA GLU A 91 -8.67 2.23 15.55
C GLU A 91 -9.63 1.08 15.22
N GLY A 92 -9.69 0.07 16.09
CA GLY A 92 -10.51 -1.13 15.90
C GLY A 92 -9.88 -2.22 15.02
N MET A 93 -8.60 -2.07 14.65
CA MET A 93 -7.93 -3.04 13.78
C MET A 93 -6.48 -3.26 14.19
N ASP A 94 -6.08 -4.53 14.22
CA ASP A 94 -4.67 -4.94 14.35
C ASP A 94 -4.55 -6.31 13.70
N THR A 95 -4.04 -6.33 12.46
CA THR A 95 -4.01 -7.56 11.65
C THR A 95 -2.81 -7.56 10.70
N LEU A 96 -2.64 -8.64 9.96
CA LEU A 96 -1.57 -8.77 8.97
C LEU A 96 -2.13 -8.60 7.56
N PHE A 97 -1.34 -7.89 6.75
CA PHE A 97 -1.57 -7.73 5.31
C PHE A 97 -0.39 -8.31 4.54
N GLY A 98 -0.59 -8.57 3.26
CA GLY A 98 0.49 -8.85 2.33
C GLY A 98 0.56 -7.77 1.26
N HIS A 99 1.76 -7.24 1.00
CA HIS A 99 2.01 -6.28 -0.07
C HIS A 99 3.04 -6.85 -1.03
N TYR A 100 2.69 -6.92 -2.31
CA TYR A 100 3.57 -7.34 -3.37
C TYR A 100 3.94 -6.14 -4.24
N PHE A 101 5.23 -6.01 -4.55
CA PHE A 101 5.75 -4.89 -5.35
C PHE A 101 6.62 -5.38 -6.49
N GLU A 102 6.56 -4.65 -7.62
CA GLU A 102 7.58 -4.73 -8.66
C GLU A 102 8.17 -3.34 -8.87
N VAL A 103 9.50 -3.29 -8.82
CA VAL A 103 10.24 -2.04 -8.93
C VAL A 103 10.86 -1.96 -10.33
N VAL A 104 10.60 -0.87 -11.02
CA VAL A 104 11.11 -0.59 -12.37
C VAL A 104 11.66 0.84 -12.39
N ASP A 105 12.88 1.00 -12.89
CA ASP A 105 13.55 2.31 -12.96
C ASP A 105 13.63 3.00 -11.59
N GLY A 106 13.86 2.20 -10.54
CA GLY A 106 13.98 2.71 -9.18
C GLY A 106 12.69 3.13 -8.52
N LYS A 107 11.54 2.80 -9.11
CA LYS A 107 10.22 3.17 -8.58
C LYS A 107 9.26 1.98 -8.60
N VAL A 108 8.27 2.02 -7.73
CA VAL A 108 7.22 1.00 -7.68
C VAL A 108 6.29 1.18 -8.87
N LYS A 109 6.28 0.20 -9.76
CA LYS A 109 5.42 0.18 -10.94
C LYS A 109 4.21 -0.73 -10.77
N VAL A 110 4.34 -1.79 -9.98
CA VAL A 110 3.25 -2.69 -9.65
C VAL A 110 3.17 -2.83 -8.14
N MET A 111 1.98 -2.68 -7.59
CA MET A 111 1.69 -2.98 -6.20
C MET A 111 0.41 -3.79 -6.14
N THR A 112 0.43 -4.89 -5.39
CA THR A 112 -0.77 -5.66 -5.10
C THR A 112 -0.93 -5.76 -3.59
N THR A 113 -2.09 -5.38 -3.09
CA THR A 113 -2.42 -5.47 -1.68
C THR A 113 -3.35 -6.64 -1.44
N PHE A 114 -2.93 -7.53 -0.55
CA PHE A 114 -3.75 -8.61 -0.01
C PHE A 114 -4.09 -8.23 1.43
N ASP A 115 -5.28 -7.70 1.62
CA ASP A 115 -5.73 -7.22 2.91
C ASP A 115 -6.53 -8.30 3.63
N ASP A 116 -6.60 -8.19 4.95
CA ASP A 116 -7.63 -8.85 5.72
C ASP A 116 -8.90 -8.01 5.58
N THR A 117 -9.60 -8.22 4.48
CA THR A 117 -10.71 -7.35 4.09
C THR A 117 -11.89 -7.38 5.07
N LEU A 118 -12.09 -8.50 5.74
CA LEU A 118 -13.15 -8.58 6.77
C LEU A 118 -12.82 -7.68 7.96
N THR A 119 -11.59 -7.79 8.47
CA THR A 119 -11.15 -7.00 9.62
C THR A 119 -11.12 -5.51 9.27
N SER A 120 -10.53 -5.15 8.13
CA SER A 120 -10.44 -3.75 7.73
C SER A 120 -11.82 -3.15 7.41
N PHE A 121 -12.70 -3.92 6.79
CA PHE A 121 -14.08 -3.48 6.53
C PHE A 121 -14.82 -3.19 7.85
N ASN A 122 -14.70 -4.08 8.83
CA ASN A 122 -15.37 -3.92 10.12
C ASN A 122 -14.81 -2.75 10.94
N ALA A 123 -13.59 -2.33 10.68
CA ALA A 123 -12.96 -1.20 11.37
C ALA A 123 -13.24 0.15 10.71
N MET A 124 -13.92 0.18 9.57
CA MET A 124 -14.27 1.44 8.90
C MET A 124 -15.17 2.31 9.76
N ILE A 125 -14.89 3.61 9.74
CA ILE A 125 -15.66 4.61 10.49
C ILE A 125 -16.80 5.22 9.66
N LYS A 126 -16.92 4.75 8.42
CA LYS A 126 -17.86 5.37 7.49
C LYS A 126 -18.70 4.32 6.78
#